data_b78bee1e24e7cdaa015d1295e37b07dd
#
_entry.id   b78bee1e24e7cdaa015d1295e37b07dd
#
_cell.length_a   1.000
_cell.length_b   1.000
_cell.length_c   1.000
_cell.angle_alpha   90.00
_cell.angle_beta   90.00
_cell.angle_gamma   90.00
#
_symmetry.space_group_name_H-M   'P 1'
#
loop_
_entity.id
_entity.type
_entity.pdbx_description
1 polymer ?
#
loop_
_entity_poly.entity_id
_entity_poly.type
_entity_poly.pdbx_seq_one_letter_code
_entity_poly.pdbx_strand_id
1 'polypeptide(L)'
;MEKNPEISIVIPLFNENESLKELIEITQNVMDIHNYDYEIIFIDDGSTDKSWISIKEISKKYKNIFGVSFSKNYGKSQALHAGFEKAKGNFIFTLDADLQDSPHEIPLM
;
A
#
# COMPACT_ATOMS: atom_id res chain seq x y z
N MET A 1 -20.68 -13.18 3.33
CA MET A 1 -20.48 -11.74 3.16
C MET A 1 -19.10 -11.35 3.70
N GLU A 2 -18.29 -10.72 2.87
CA GLU A 2 -16.95 -10.36 3.27
C GLU A 2 -16.97 -9.20 4.25
N LYS A 3 -16.16 -9.32 5.27
CA LYS A 3 -16.00 -8.28 6.27
C LYS A 3 -14.97 -7.26 5.79
N ASN A 4 -15.26 -5.97 5.95
CA ASN A 4 -14.28 -4.93 5.65
C ASN A 4 -13.11 -4.99 6.65
N PRO A 5 -11.90 -4.68 6.21
CA PRO A 5 -10.75 -4.63 7.13
C PRO A 5 -10.89 -3.50 8.13
N GLU A 6 -10.14 -3.59 9.22
CA GLU A 6 -10.07 -2.50 10.19
C GLU A 6 -9.21 -1.36 9.67
N ILE A 7 -8.12 -1.68 8.96
CA ILE A 7 -7.11 -0.72 8.55
C ILE A 7 -6.89 -0.84 7.05
N SER A 8 -6.85 0.32 6.39
CA SER A 8 -6.38 0.43 5.01
C SER A 8 -5.07 1.21 4.99
N ILE A 9 -4.06 0.64 4.35
CA ILE A 9 -2.76 1.27 4.23
C ILE A 9 -2.57 1.67 2.77
N VAL A 10 -2.56 2.98 2.50
CA VAL A 10 -2.44 3.52 1.15
C VAL A 10 -0.99 3.94 0.92
N ILE A 11 -0.37 3.38 -0.10
CA ILE A 11 1.04 3.60 -0.40
C ILE A 11 1.18 4.11 -1.84
N PRO A 12 1.26 5.43 -2.03
CA PRO A 12 1.58 5.98 -3.35
C PRO A 12 3.06 5.79 -3.64
N LEU A 13 3.40 5.50 -4.89
CA LEU A 13 4.79 5.28 -5.26
C LEU A 13 5.07 5.69 -6.70
N PHE A 14 6.34 5.99 -6.95
CA PHE A 14 6.87 6.24 -8.28
C PHE A 14 8.31 5.74 -8.32
N ASN A 15 8.57 4.71 -9.13
CA ASN A 15 9.91 4.14 -9.30
C ASN A 15 10.56 3.71 -7.96
N GLU A 16 9.82 2.92 -7.17
CA GLU A 16 10.27 2.43 -5.88
C GLU A 16 10.34 0.89 -5.83
N ASN A 17 10.63 0.26 -6.95
CA ASN A 17 10.65 -1.20 -7.03
C ASN A 17 11.56 -1.85 -5.99
N GLU A 18 12.72 -1.25 -5.72
CA GLU A 18 13.69 -1.81 -4.78
C GLU A 18 13.20 -1.84 -3.35
N SER A 19 12.33 -0.91 -2.97
CA SER A 19 11.82 -0.78 -1.61
C SER A 19 10.58 -1.62 -1.33
N LEU A 20 9.89 -2.08 -2.37
CA LEU A 20 8.57 -2.69 -2.21
C LEU A 20 8.58 -3.95 -1.37
N LYS A 21 9.51 -4.86 -1.62
CA LYS A 21 9.56 -6.13 -0.91
C LYS A 21 9.78 -5.93 0.59
N GLU A 22 10.74 -5.09 0.94
CA GLU A 22 11.05 -4.79 2.33
C GLU A 22 9.87 -4.11 3.02
N LEU A 23 9.26 -3.13 2.35
CA LEU A 23 8.12 -2.42 2.90
C LEU A 23 6.95 -3.36 3.19
N ILE A 24 6.66 -4.29 2.27
CA ILE A 24 5.59 -5.26 2.45
C ILE A 24 5.90 -6.18 3.63
N GLU A 25 7.11 -6.70 3.73
CA GLU A 25 7.50 -7.58 4.82
C GLU A 25 7.37 -6.88 6.18
N ILE A 26 7.84 -5.65 6.28
CA ILE A 26 7.73 -4.89 7.53
C ILE A 26 6.27 -4.63 7.87
N THR A 27 5.47 -4.20 6.90
CA THR A 27 4.06 -3.89 7.11
C THR A 27 3.28 -5.11 7.55
N GLN A 28 3.46 -6.24 6.87
CA GLN A 28 2.78 -7.48 7.23
C GLN A 28 3.17 -7.94 8.63
N ASN A 29 4.44 -7.83 8.97
CA ASN A 29 4.93 -8.24 10.29
C ASN A 29 4.27 -7.41 11.40
N VAL A 30 4.23 -6.10 11.23
CA VAL A 30 3.62 -5.21 12.22
C VAL A 30 2.13 -5.49 12.37
N MET A 31 1.42 -5.66 11.27
CA MET A 31 -0.02 -5.94 11.33
C MET A 31 -0.31 -7.30 11.97
N ASP A 32 0.50 -8.30 11.65
CA ASP A 32 0.31 -9.66 12.21
C ASP A 32 0.62 -9.71 13.69
N ILE A 33 1.69 -9.05 14.14
CA ILE A 33 2.07 -8.99 15.56
C ILE A 33 0.94 -8.37 16.39
N HIS A 34 0.31 -7.32 15.88
CA HIS A 34 -0.77 -6.62 16.56
C HIS A 34 -2.14 -7.19 16.25
N ASN A 35 -2.20 -8.24 15.46
CA ASN A 35 -3.43 -8.95 15.09
C ASN A 35 -4.49 -8.04 14.46
N TYR A 36 -4.05 -7.12 13.59
CA TYR A 36 -4.96 -6.26 12.83
C TYR A 36 -5.45 -6.96 11.58
N ASP A 37 -6.71 -6.72 11.24
CA ASP A 37 -7.26 -7.06 9.93
C ASP A 37 -7.03 -5.85 9.01
N TYR A 38 -6.32 -6.05 7.90
CA TYR A 38 -5.84 -4.93 7.10
C TYR A 38 -5.85 -5.23 5.60
N GLU A 39 -5.82 -4.17 4.82
CA GLU A 39 -5.54 -4.22 3.38
C GLU A 39 -4.41 -3.23 3.05
N ILE A 40 -3.65 -3.54 2.02
CA ILE A 40 -2.62 -2.63 1.49
C ILE A 40 -3.02 -2.25 0.07
N ILE A 41 -3.03 -0.96 -0.22
CA ILE A 41 -3.38 -0.44 -1.54
C ILE A 41 -2.20 0.36 -2.08
N PHE A 42 -1.53 -0.20 -3.09
CA PHE A 42 -0.45 0.47 -3.80
C PHE A 42 -1.02 1.30 -4.93
N ILE A 43 -0.63 2.56 -5.01
CA ILE A 43 -0.98 3.41 -6.14
C ILE A 43 0.30 3.72 -6.90
N ASP A 44 0.46 3.08 -8.05
CA ASP A 44 1.61 3.32 -8.91
C ASP A 44 1.36 4.55 -9.77
N ASP A 45 2.05 5.62 -9.45
CA ASP A 45 1.89 6.92 -10.09
C ASP A 45 2.72 7.02 -11.37
N GLY A 46 2.51 6.06 -12.27
CA GLY A 46 3.12 6.07 -13.59
C GLY A 46 4.59 5.66 -13.62
N SER A 47 5.00 4.70 -12.79
CA SER A 47 6.39 4.23 -12.75
C SER A 47 6.89 3.75 -14.12
N THR A 48 8.16 4.01 -14.38
CA THR A 48 8.85 3.56 -15.60
C THR A 48 9.77 2.37 -15.33
N ASP A 49 9.96 1.99 -14.07
CA ASP A 49 10.72 0.80 -13.69
C ASP A 49 9.80 -0.42 -13.56
N LYS A 50 10.24 -1.46 -12.86
CA LYS A 50 9.48 -2.69 -12.66
C LYS A 50 8.49 -2.65 -11.50
N SER A 51 8.24 -1.47 -10.91
CA SER A 51 7.34 -1.35 -9.76
C SER A 51 5.97 -1.96 -10.02
N TRP A 52 5.35 -1.63 -11.15
CA TRP A 52 4.01 -2.13 -11.44
C TRP A 52 3.99 -3.65 -11.61
N ILE A 53 4.99 -4.21 -12.28
CA ILE A 53 5.09 -5.65 -12.48
C ILE A 53 5.18 -6.34 -11.12
N SER A 54 5.99 -5.81 -10.21
CA SER A 54 6.14 -6.36 -8.86
C SER A 54 4.83 -6.27 -8.08
N ILE A 55 4.13 -5.14 -8.16
CA ILE A 55 2.83 -4.97 -7.48
C ILE A 55 1.81 -5.98 -7.99
N LYS A 56 1.75 -6.20 -9.29
CA LYS A 56 0.82 -7.18 -9.88
C LYS A 56 1.11 -8.59 -9.36
N GLU A 57 2.37 -8.99 -9.29
CA GLU A 57 2.76 -10.30 -8.77
C GLU A 57 2.39 -10.45 -7.31
N ILE A 58 2.65 -9.41 -6.51
CA ILE A 58 2.34 -9.42 -5.08
C ILE A 58 0.84 -9.49 -4.85
N SER A 59 0.05 -8.74 -5.61
CA SER A 59 -1.41 -8.75 -5.46
C SER A 59 -2.04 -10.09 -5.81
N LYS A 60 -1.39 -10.88 -6.66
CA LYS A 60 -1.85 -12.24 -6.94
C LYS A 60 -1.53 -13.19 -5.80
N LYS A 61 -0.45 -12.94 -5.09
CA LYS A 61 0.00 -13.80 -3.99
C LYS A 61 -0.79 -13.55 -2.69
N TYR A 62 -1.19 -12.31 -2.44
CA TYR A 62 -1.88 -11.94 -1.21
C TYR A 62 -3.25 -11.32 -1.53
N LYS A 63 -4.31 -11.87 -0.94
CA LYS A 63 -5.68 -11.41 -1.21
C LYS A 63 -6.00 -10.03 -0.67
N ASN A 64 -5.23 -9.57 0.31
CA ASN A 64 -5.43 -8.27 0.95
C ASN A 64 -4.50 -7.19 0.43
N ILE A 65 -3.80 -7.44 -0.67
CA ILE A 65 -2.94 -6.45 -1.32
C ILE A 65 -3.48 -6.13 -2.70
N PHE A 66 -3.72 -4.85 -2.95
CA PHE A 66 -4.31 -4.35 -4.18
C PHE A 66 -3.39 -3.34 -4.84
N GLY A 67 -3.49 -3.21 -6.15
CA GLY A 67 -2.72 -2.24 -6.90
C GLY A 67 -3.58 -1.45 -7.86
N VAL A 68 -3.27 -0.17 -8.00
CA VAL A 68 -3.84 0.73 -9.00
C VAL A 68 -2.69 1.34 -9.78
N SER A 69 -2.78 1.34 -11.09
CA SER A 69 -1.73 1.91 -11.96
C SER A 69 -2.26 3.11 -12.73
N PHE A 70 -1.52 4.21 -12.66
CA PHE A 70 -1.79 5.36 -13.52
C PHE A 70 -0.98 5.22 -14.81
N SER A 71 -1.55 5.73 -15.90
CA SER A 71 -0.87 5.68 -17.21
C SER A 71 0.32 6.64 -17.30
N LYS A 72 0.37 7.64 -16.41
CA LYS A 72 1.49 8.59 -16.33
C LYS A 72 1.54 9.15 -14.92
N ASN A 73 2.58 9.94 -14.62
CA ASN A 73 2.72 10.56 -13.32
C ASN A 73 1.76 11.75 -13.18
N TYR A 74 0.85 11.66 -12.23
CA TYR A 74 -0.13 12.71 -11.92
C TYR A 74 0.17 13.43 -10.62
N GLY A 75 1.09 12.91 -9.80
CA GLY A 75 1.48 13.50 -8.53
C GLY A 75 0.89 12.78 -7.32
N LYS A 76 1.49 13.02 -6.18
CA LYS A 76 1.15 12.35 -4.93
C LYS A 76 -0.29 12.60 -4.49
N SER A 77 -0.80 13.82 -4.67
CA SER A 77 -2.18 14.14 -4.28
C SER A 77 -3.20 13.30 -5.02
N GLN A 78 -3.01 13.11 -6.32
CA GLN A 78 -3.91 12.29 -7.13
C GLN A 78 -3.80 10.82 -6.73
N ALA A 79 -2.58 10.35 -6.43
CA ALA A 79 -2.38 8.98 -6.00
C ALA A 79 -3.06 8.72 -4.66
N LEU A 80 -2.94 9.62 -3.70
CA LEU A 80 -3.61 9.50 -2.41
C LEU A 80 -5.13 9.50 -2.56
N HIS A 81 -5.66 10.38 -3.41
CA HIS A 81 -7.09 10.44 -3.66
C HIS A 81 -7.63 9.10 -4.19
N ALA A 82 -6.93 8.53 -5.17
CA ALA A 82 -7.31 7.24 -5.72
C ALA A 82 -7.29 6.13 -4.65
N GLY A 83 -6.29 6.15 -3.79
CA GLY A 83 -6.19 5.20 -2.69
C GLY A 83 -7.31 5.33 -1.68
N PHE A 84 -7.67 6.57 -1.33
CA PHE A 84 -8.75 6.83 -0.39
C PHE A 84 -10.10 6.37 -0.94
N GLU A 85 -10.34 6.55 -2.23
CA GLU A 85 -11.58 6.08 -2.84
C GLU A 85 -11.69 4.55 -2.81
N LYS A 86 -10.56 3.85 -2.91
CA LYS A 86 -10.54 2.40 -2.92
C LYS A 86 -10.55 1.79 -1.51
N ALA A 87 -10.12 2.53 -0.51
CA ALA A 87 -9.96 2.04 0.86
C ALA A 87 -11.30 1.68 1.50
N LYS A 88 -11.35 0.53 2.17
CA LYS A 88 -12.55 0.02 2.84
C LYS A 88 -12.41 -0.06 4.36
N GLY A 89 -11.22 0.21 4.88
CA GLY A 89 -10.95 0.12 6.31
C GLY A 89 -11.60 1.24 7.12
N ASN A 90 -11.82 0.99 8.38
CA ASN A 90 -12.33 1.99 9.32
C ASN A 90 -11.31 3.10 9.56
N PHE A 91 -10.03 2.74 9.50
CA PHE A 91 -8.92 3.68 9.65
C PHE A 91 -8.04 3.60 8.41
N ILE A 92 -7.62 4.75 7.91
CA ILE A 92 -6.78 4.83 6.72
C ILE A 92 -5.46 5.47 7.10
N PHE A 93 -4.36 4.76 6.83
CA PHE A 93 -3.01 5.25 7.03
C PHE A 93 -2.30 5.36 5.68
N THR A 94 -1.41 6.33 5.55
CA THR A 94 -0.58 6.50 4.37
C THR A 94 0.87 6.28 4.75
N LEU A 95 1.62 5.60 3.88
CA LEU A 95 3.06 5.40 4.06
C LEU A 95 3.78 5.78 2.77
N ASP A 96 5.00 6.30 2.91
CA ASP A 96 5.86 6.54 1.76
C ASP A 96 6.59 5.26 1.38
N ALA A 97 6.65 4.96 0.08
CA ALA A 97 7.25 3.73 -0.42
C ALA A 97 8.77 3.71 -0.30
N ASP A 98 9.41 4.85 -0.03
CA ASP A 98 10.85 4.94 0.13
C ASP A 98 11.33 4.62 1.56
N LEU A 99 10.44 4.11 2.40
CA LEU A 99 10.73 3.70 3.78
C LEU A 99 11.08 4.86 4.72
N GLN A 100 10.74 6.10 4.36
CA GLN A 100 10.90 7.23 5.28
C GLN A 100 9.96 7.15 6.46
N ASP A 101 8.72 6.67 6.23
CA ASP A 101 7.78 6.41 7.29
C ASP A 101 7.90 4.96 7.75
N SER A 102 7.69 4.72 9.03
CA SER A 102 7.79 3.36 9.57
C SER A 102 6.40 2.78 9.84
N PRO A 103 6.08 1.59 9.29
CA PRO A 103 4.84 0.90 9.64
C PRO A 103 4.72 0.58 11.13
N HIS A 104 5.84 0.55 11.85
CA HIS A 104 5.84 0.31 13.30
C HIS A 104 5.12 1.41 14.08
N GLU A 105 4.97 2.59 13.50
CA GLU A 105 4.28 3.70 14.15
C GLU A 105 2.75 3.57 14.10
N ILE A 106 2.22 2.76 13.20
CA ILE A 106 0.77 2.63 13.03
C ILE A 106 0.05 2.26 14.32
N PRO A 107 0.51 1.27 15.10
CA PRO A 107 -0.21 0.89 16.33
C PRO A 107 -0.21 1.96 17.42
N LEU A 108 0.65 2.98 17.30
CA LEU A 108 0.76 4.06 18.28
C LEU A 108 -0.11 5.26 17.95
N MET A 109 -0.71 5.24 16.78
CA MET A 109 -1.56 6.34 16.31
C MET A 109 -3.03 6.21 16.79
#